data_b0d12b6d834fe90d6025b98b7f89168c
#
_entry.id   b0d12b6d834fe90d6025b98b7f89168c
#
_cell.length_a   1.000
_cell.length_b   1.000
_cell.length_c   1.000
_cell.angle_alpha   90.00
_cell.angle_beta   90.00
_cell.angle_gamma   90.00
#
_symmetry.space_group_name_H-M   'P 1'
#
loop_
_entity.id
_entity.type
_entity.pdbx_description
1 polymer ?
#
loop_
_entity_poly.entity_id
_entity_poly.type
_entity_poly.pdbx_seq_one_letter_code
_entity_poly.pdbx_strand_id
1 'polypeptide(L)'
;MSEAVLFPGQGAQAVGMGKDWCEAFPTARKVFADASRVLGFSLEDACWARGDDVHRTDIAQPGIFVVGVAVASVLIERGFDARGAALTAGLSLGEYTALWFAGSLAFDDAVRLVRLRGAAMQRASEALPSGMLSLMGASDEQAYALAAVGARVGLCSVANLNAPGQIIVSGENRALYAVEAAAKDHGVRRARRLVVAGGFHSECMRPAALELERALASIEIRPPRIPFVTNVTGEPVSDPQAIRRNLALQVCAPTLWEKSMRWALAQGIREYLEPAPGKVLAGLLSKIEPTAKVRSAATPADIEAAASGA
;
A
#
# COMPACT_ATOMS: atom_id res chain seq x y z
N MET A 1 -20.13 15.92 -5.30
CA MET A 1 -19.46 15.65 -3.99
C MET A 1 -18.02 15.31 -4.31
N SER A 2 -17.05 15.80 -3.55
CA SER A 2 -15.65 15.48 -3.81
C SER A 2 -15.36 14.02 -3.41
N GLU A 3 -14.69 13.26 -4.28
CA GLU A 3 -14.35 11.87 -4.05
C GLU A 3 -12.97 11.70 -3.37
N ALA A 4 -12.75 10.57 -2.72
CA ALA A 4 -11.46 10.19 -2.16
C ALA A 4 -10.62 9.41 -3.19
N VAL A 5 -9.31 9.63 -3.22
CA VAL A 5 -8.38 8.90 -4.11
C VAL A 5 -7.56 7.92 -3.30
N LEU A 6 -7.65 6.64 -3.64
CA LEU A 6 -7.05 5.53 -2.91
C LEU A 6 -5.97 4.84 -3.74
N PHE A 7 -4.78 4.66 -3.18
CA PHE A 7 -3.66 4.04 -3.87
C PHE A 7 -3.33 2.65 -3.31
N PRO A 8 -3.28 1.62 -4.17
CA PRO A 8 -3.00 0.25 -3.74
C PRO A 8 -1.54 0.08 -3.30
N GLY A 9 -1.31 -0.97 -2.51
CA GLY A 9 0.00 -1.39 -2.07
C GLY A 9 0.48 -2.67 -2.76
N GLN A 10 1.51 -3.29 -2.17
CA GLN A 10 2.06 -4.55 -2.64
C GLN A 10 0.99 -5.65 -2.63
N GLY A 11 0.98 -6.47 -3.68
CA GLY A 11 -0.07 -7.42 -4.01
C GLY A 11 -0.89 -7.02 -5.24
N ALA A 12 -0.78 -5.75 -5.66
CA ALA A 12 -1.42 -5.25 -6.88
C ALA A 12 -0.55 -5.40 -8.15
N GLN A 13 0.75 -5.74 -7.99
CA GLN A 13 1.67 -5.89 -9.10
C GLN A 13 1.33 -7.09 -9.99
N ALA A 14 1.58 -6.92 -11.28
CA ALA A 14 1.51 -7.99 -12.26
C ALA A 14 2.57 -7.76 -13.35
N VAL A 15 2.99 -8.84 -14.01
CA VAL A 15 3.88 -8.74 -15.19
C VAL A 15 3.19 -7.88 -16.25
N GLY A 16 3.90 -6.90 -16.78
CA GLY A 16 3.37 -5.97 -17.76
C GLY A 16 2.60 -4.77 -17.18
N MET A 17 2.53 -4.60 -15.85
CA MET A 17 1.81 -3.48 -15.24
C MET A 17 2.31 -2.13 -15.78
N GLY A 18 1.38 -1.27 -16.19
CA GLY A 18 1.63 0.07 -16.73
C GLY A 18 2.04 0.12 -18.18
N LYS A 19 2.26 -1.03 -18.87
CA LYS A 19 2.66 -1.09 -20.27
C LYS A 19 1.60 -0.48 -21.19
N ASP A 20 0.37 -0.90 -21.02
CA ASP A 20 -0.81 -0.39 -21.73
C ASP A 20 -1.00 1.13 -21.56
N TRP A 21 -0.76 1.63 -20.36
CA TRP A 21 -0.77 3.06 -20.06
C TRP A 21 0.34 3.82 -20.80
N CYS A 22 1.56 3.27 -20.84
CA CYS A 22 2.67 3.85 -21.58
C CYS A 22 2.46 3.81 -23.11
N GLU A 23 1.79 2.78 -23.62
CA GLU A 23 1.41 2.68 -25.03
C GLU A 23 0.35 3.71 -25.42
N ALA A 24 -0.65 3.92 -24.54
CA ALA A 24 -1.78 4.81 -24.78
C ALA A 24 -1.45 6.31 -24.53
N PHE A 25 -0.62 6.63 -23.51
CA PHE A 25 -0.43 8.00 -23.05
C PHE A 25 1.05 8.42 -22.97
N PRO A 26 1.45 9.50 -23.68
CA PRO A 26 2.80 10.06 -23.55
C PRO A 26 3.18 10.47 -22.13
N THR A 27 2.21 10.98 -21.34
CA THR A 27 2.39 11.34 -19.93
C THR A 27 2.80 10.14 -19.08
N ALA A 28 2.17 9.00 -19.25
CA ALA A 28 2.54 7.78 -18.52
C ALA A 28 3.95 7.31 -18.91
N ARG A 29 4.28 7.33 -20.19
CA ARG A 29 5.62 7.00 -20.71
C ARG A 29 6.69 7.90 -20.11
N LYS A 30 6.41 9.21 -20.00
CA LYS A 30 7.33 10.17 -19.40
C LYS A 30 7.58 9.84 -17.92
N VAL A 31 6.53 9.50 -17.15
CA VAL A 31 6.66 9.13 -15.74
C VAL A 31 7.55 7.90 -15.56
N PHE A 32 7.40 6.86 -16.38
CA PHE A 32 8.26 5.67 -16.37
C PHE A 32 9.71 6.01 -16.75
N ALA A 33 9.93 6.81 -17.78
CA ALA A 33 11.28 7.24 -18.17
C ALA A 33 11.97 8.07 -17.09
N ASP A 34 11.24 8.99 -16.43
CA ASP A 34 11.78 9.77 -15.30
C ASP A 34 12.11 8.87 -14.10
N ALA A 35 11.27 7.88 -13.81
CA ALA A 35 11.55 6.90 -12.77
C ALA A 35 12.79 6.06 -13.09
N SER A 36 12.91 5.54 -14.30
CA SER A 36 14.07 4.75 -14.76
C SER A 36 15.36 5.55 -14.66
N ARG A 37 15.33 6.85 -15.00
CA ARG A 37 16.46 7.78 -14.80
C ARG A 37 16.85 7.91 -13.33
N VAL A 38 15.88 8.04 -12.41
CA VAL A 38 16.14 8.17 -10.97
C VAL A 38 16.67 6.87 -10.38
N LEU A 39 16.14 5.73 -10.83
CA LEU A 39 16.52 4.40 -10.36
C LEU A 39 17.87 3.92 -10.90
N GLY A 40 18.34 4.46 -12.04
CA GLY A 40 19.58 4.04 -12.71
C GLY A 40 19.45 2.70 -13.45
N PHE A 41 18.21 2.21 -13.67
CA PHE A 41 17.91 1.02 -14.49
C PHE A 41 16.54 1.16 -15.14
N SER A 42 16.27 0.37 -16.20
CA SER A 42 14.98 0.35 -16.87
C SER A 42 13.91 -0.30 -15.98
N LEU A 43 12.98 0.52 -15.47
CA LEU A 43 11.84 0.01 -14.71
C LEU A 43 10.85 -0.74 -15.61
N GLU A 44 10.73 -0.32 -16.86
CA GLU A 44 9.97 -0.98 -17.91
C GLU A 44 10.42 -2.44 -18.08
N ASP A 45 11.73 -2.65 -18.29
CA ASP A 45 12.27 -3.99 -18.42
C ASP A 45 12.03 -4.84 -17.16
N ALA A 46 12.19 -4.23 -15.99
CA ALA A 46 11.99 -4.94 -14.73
C ALA A 46 10.51 -5.34 -14.50
N CYS A 47 9.57 -4.52 -14.95
CA CYS A 47 8.14 -4.78 -14.80
C CYS A 47 7.54 -5.62 -15.95
N TRP A 48 8.13 -5.55 -17.17
CA TRP A 48 7.48 -6.11 -18.36
C TRP A 48 8.20 -7.31 -18.97
N ALA A 49 9.52 -7.38 -18.87
CA ALA A 49 10.32 -8.34 -19.60
C ALA A 49 11.00 -9.41 -18.74
N ARG A 50 11.21 -9.14 -17.45
CA ARG A 50 11.96 -10.03 -16.56
C ARG A 50 11.10 -11.05 -15.79
N GLY A 51 9.91 -11.38 -16.30
CA GLY A 51 9.05 -12.40 -15.72
C GLY A 51 8.72 -12.15 -14.24
N ASP A 52 9.07 -13.10 -13.38
CA ASP A 52 8.71 -13.06 -11.95
C ASP A 52 9.48 -12.01 -11.12
N ASP A 53 10.47 -11.32 -11.68
CA ASP A 53 11.20 -10.26 -10.96
C ASP A 53 10.27 -9.16 -10.43
N VAL A 54 9.15 -8.89 -11.13
CA VAL A 54 8.12 -7.93 -10.71
C VAL A 54 7.53 -8.25 -9.33
N HIS A 55 7.62 -9.50 -8.88
CA HIS A 55 7.13 -9.93 -7.56
C HIS A 55 8.14 -9.73 -6.43
N ARG A 56 9.40 -9.47 -6.74
CA ARG A 56 10.41 -9.10 -5.74
C ARG A 56 10.03 -7.75 -5.13
N THR A 57 10.13 -7.65 -3.82
CA THR A 57 9.72 -6.45 -3.07
C THR A 57 10.45 -5.18 -3.54
N ASP A 58 11.71 -5.31 -3.92
CA ASP A 58 12.55 -4.21 -4.39
C ASP A 58 12.25 -3.74 -5.82
N ILE A 59 11.46 -4.49 -6.60
CA ILE A 59 10.92 -4.13 -7.91
C ILE A 59 9.43 -3.76 -7.81
N ALA A 60 8.66 -4.55 -7.08
CA ALA A 60 7.22 -4.34 -6.93
C ALA A 60 6.89 -2.94 -6.38
N GLN A 61 7.62 -2.49 -5.35
CA GLN A 61 7.32 -1.22 -4.72
C GLN A 61 7.52 -0.02 -5.65
N PRO A 62 8.68 0.19 -6.28
CA PRO A 62 8.81 1.28 -7.25
C PRO A 62 7.89 1.11 -8.45
N GLY A 63 7.64 -0.11 -8.92
CA GLY A 63 6.72 -0.37 -10.03
C GLY A 63 5.29 0.07 -9.73
N ILE A 64 4.72 -0.35 -8.59
CA ILE A 64 3.36 0.03 -8.18
C ILE A 64 3.26 1.54 -7.98
N PHE A 65 4.25 2.16 -7.31
CA PHE A 65 4.32 3.60 -7.13
C PHE A 65 4.27 4.34 -8.47
N VAL A 66 5.12 3.95 -9.41
CA VAL A 66 5.24 4.61 -10.73
C VAL A 66 3.98 4.42 -11.57
N VAL A 67 3.35 3.24 -11.54
CA VAL A 67 2.05 3.03 -12.20
C VAL A 67 0.99 3.93 -11.60
N GLY A 68 0.88 4.00 -10.26
CA GLY A 68 -0.08 4.87 -9.58
C GLY A 68 0.11 6.35 -9.94
N VAL A 69 1.37 6.82 -9.97
CA VAL A 69 1.72 8.18 -10.39
C VAL A 69 1.37 8.42 -11.87
N ALA A 70 1.70 7.47 -12.74
CA ALA A 70 1.44 7.59 -14.19
C ALA A 70 -0.07 7.72 -14.45
N VAL A 71 -0.87 6.85 -13.85
CA VAL A 71 -2.33 6.88 -14.00
C VAL A 71 -2.94 8.15 -13.42
N ALA A 72 -2.54 8.55 -12.21
CA ALA A 72 -3.01 9.79 -11.60
C ALA A 72 -2.61 11.02 -12.44
N SER A 73 -1.42 11.03 -13.04
CA SER A 73 -0.97 12.12 -13.94
C SER A 73 -1.82 12.20 -15.21
N VAL A 74 -2.18 11.06 -15.80
CA VAL A 74 -3.09 11.00 -16.97
C VAL A 74 -4.49 11.47 -16.58
N LEU A 75 -5.01 11.07 -15.41
CA LEU A 75 -6.31 11.56 -14.92
C LEU A 75 -6.32 13.08 -14.77
N ILE A 76 -5.29 13.66 -14.18
CA ILE A 76 -5.15 15.11 -14.02
C ILE A 76 -5.07 15.80 -15.38
N GLU A 77 -4.30 15.26 -16.34
CA GLU A 77 -4.23 15.77 -17.71
C GLU A 77 -5.59 15.76 -18.41
N ARG A 78 -6.45 14.79 -18.08
CA ARG A 78 -7.81 14.64 -18.60
C ARG A 78 -8.87 15.43 -17.81
N GLY A 79 -8.46 16.29 -16.89
CA GLY A 79 -9.33 17.21 -16.18
C GLY A 79 -9.79 16.77 -14.78
N PHE A 80 -9.24 15.67 -14.25
CA PHE A 80 -9.52 15.29 -12.86
C PHE A 80 -9.01 16.38 -11.90
N ASP A 81 -9.90 16.90 -11.04
CA ASP A 81 -9.54 17.90 -10.04
C ASP A 81 -8.86 17.27 -8.80
N ALA A 82 -7.56 17.05 -8.89
CA ALA A 82 -6.78 16.49 -7.78
C ALA A 82 -6.80 17.35 -6.51
N ARG A 83 -7.03 18.67 -6.62
CA ARG A 83 -7.09 19.59 -5.47
C ARG A 83 -8.46 19.59 -4.79
N GLY A 84 -9.49 19.24 -5.54
CA GLY A 84 -10.85 19.08 -5.04
C GLY A 84 -11.12 17.69 -4.44
N ALA A 85 -10.16 16.78 -4.45
CA ALA A 85 -10.32 15.48 -3.83
C ALA A 85 -10.61 15.61 -2.32
N ALA A 86 -11.59 14.86 -1.82
CA ALA A 86 -12.02 14.93 -0.42
C ALA A 86 -10.91 14.48 0.55
N LEU A 87 -10.16 13.47 0.15
CA LEU A 87 -8.96 12.98 0.83
C LEU A 87 -8.16 12.09 -0.11
N THR A 88 -6.95 11.75 0.32
CA THR A 88 -6.17 10.65 -0.26
C THR A 88 -5.66 9.73 0.83
N ALA A 89 -5.59 8.44 0.51
CA ALA A 89 -5.02 7.40 1.35
C ALA A 89 -4.35 6.32 0.48
N GLY A 90 -3.46 5.56 1.07
CA GLY A 90 -2.83 4.43 0.38
C GLY A 90 -2.58 3.26 1.32
N LEU A 91 -2.68 2.04 0.82
CA LEU A 91 -2.40 0.85 1.61
C LEU A 91 -0.89 0.56 1.59
N SER A 92 -0.24 0.62 2.77
CA SER A 92 1.19 0.35 2.92
C SER A 92 2.04 1.19 1.95
N LEU A 93 2.59 0.60 0.88
CA LEU A 93 3.31 1.33 -0.16
C LEU A 93 2.49 2.48 -0.77
N GLY A 94 1.19 2.29 -0.91
CA GLY A 94 0.30 3.30 -1.48
C GLY A 94 0.33 4.63 -0.75
N GLU A 95 0.77 4.70 0.52
CA GLU A 95 0.94 5.97 1.23
C GLU A 95 1.93 6.91 0.53
N TYR A 96 2.97 6.36 -0.10
CA TYR A 96 3.96 7.16 -0.85
C TYR A 96 3.32 7.78 -2.10
N THR A 97 2.47 7.02 -2.79
CA THR A 97 1.71 7.54 -3.94
C THR A 97 0.69 8.59 -3.49
N ALA A 98 0.00 8.35 -2.38
CA ALA A 98 -0.95 9.30 -1.78
C ALA A 98 -0.24 10.60 -1.34
N LEU A 99 0.94 10.53 -0.74
CA LEU A 99 1.72 11.70 -0.35
C LEU A 99 2.24 12.49 -1.54
N TRP A 100 2.67 11.80 -2.61
CA TRP A 100 3.00 12.46 -3.88
C TRP A 100 1.77 13.17 -4.45
N PHE A 101 0.64 12.49 -4.52
CA PHE A 101 -0.62 13.04 -5.01
C PHE A 101 -1.09 14.26 -4.18
N ALA A 102 -0.93 14.22 -2.88
CA ALA A 102 -1.20 15.34 -1.98
C ALA A 102 -0.16 16.47 -2.05
N GLY A 103 0.91 16.31 -2.83
CA GLY A 103 2.00 17.29 -2.98
C GLY A 103 2.96 17.37 -1.78
N SER A 104 2.95 16.37 -0.91
CA SER A 104 3.83 16.27 0.26
C SER A 104 5.22 15.76 -0.10
N LEU A 105 5.33 14.85 -1.06
CA LEU A 105 6.60 14.27 -1.54
C LEU A 105 6.85 14.66 -2.99
N ALA A 106 8.09 15.04 -3.30
CA ALA A 106 8.55 15.18 -4.67
C ALA A 106 8.69 13.80 -5.33
N PHE A 107 8.47 13.73 -6.65
CA PHE A 107 8.48 12.46 -7.40
C PHE A 107 9.82 11.73 -7.27
N ASP A 108 10.94 12.41 -7.54
CA ASP A 108 12.28 11.81 -7.50
C ASP A 108 12.62 11.25 -6.12
N ASP A 109 12.24 11.98 -5.05
CA ASP A 109 12.46 11.55 -3.67
C ASP A 109 11.58 10.35 -3.30
N ALA A 110 10.32 10.37 -3.72
CA ALA A 110 9.41 9.24 -3.51
C ALA A 110 9.92 7.98 -4.24
N VAL A 111 10.40 8.08 -5.49
CA VAL A 111 11.01 6.96 -6.24
C VAL A 111 12.21 6.39 -5.49
N ARG A 112 13.12 7.25 -4.99
CA ARG A 112 14.29 6.79 -4.19
C ARG A 112 13.84 6.11 -2.89
N LEU A 113 12.87 6.68 -2.19
CA LEU A 113 12.35 6.12 -0.93
C LEU A 113 11.69 4.76 -1.13
N VAL A 114 10.80 4.61 -2.11
CA VAL A 114 10.11 3.32 -2.34
C VAL A 114 11.08 2.24 -2.80
N ARG A 115 12.12 2.61 -3.58
CA ARG A 115 13.20 1.69 -3.96
C ARG A 115 14.01 1.24 -2.74
N LEU A 116 14.43 2.19 -1.89
CA LEU A 116 15.15 1.90 -0.64
C LEU A 116 14.30 1.04 0.29
N ARG A 117 13.02 1.41 0.49
CA ARG A 117 12.08 0.66 1.32
C ARG A 117 11.92 -0.78 0.83
N GLY A 118 11.67 -0.96 -0.47
CA GLY A 118 11.52 -2.29 -1.07
C GLY A 118 12.78 -3.14 -0.90
N ALA A 119 13.96 -2.57 -1.16
CA ALA A 119 15.24 -3.26 -1.02
C ALA A 119 15.57 -3.61 0.45
N ALA A 120 15.30 -2.69 1.39
CA ALA A 120 15.52 -2.94 2.81
C ALA A 120 14.59 -4.03 3.36
N MET A 121 13.30 -3.99 2.96
CA MET A 121 12.33 -5.02 3.34
C MET A 121 12.66 -6.38 2.71
N GLN A 122 13.17 -6.41 1.47
CA GLN A 122 13.64 -7.64 0.82
C GLN A 122 14.80 -8.25 1.60
N ARG A 123 15.84 -7.47 1.93
CA ARG A 123 16.97 -7.94 2.75
C ARG A 123 16.55 -8.42 4.14
N ALA A 124 15.63 -7.71 4.81
CA ALA A 124 15.11 -8.15 6.10
C ALA A 124 14.37 -9.50 6.00
N SER A 125 13.64 -9.72 4.90
CA SER A 125 12.97 -10.99 4.63
C SER A 125 13.93 -12.14 4.36
N GLU A 126 15.04 -11.88 3.67
CA GLU A 126 16.10 -12.86 3.40
C GLU A 126 16.88 -13.21 4.66
N ALA A 127 17.06 -12.25 5.57
CA ALA A 127 17.82 -12.45 6.81
C ALA A 127 17.03 -13.21 7.88
N LEU A 128 15.69 -13.09 7.91
CA LEU A 128 14.84 -13.73 8.91
C LEU A 128 13.68 -14.48 8.24
N PRO A 129 13.65 -15.84 8.31
CA PRO A 129 12.54 -16.62 7.81
C PRO A 129 11.21 -16.25 8.48
N SER A 130 10.41 -15.49 7.76
CA SER A 130 9.17 -14.90 8.24
C SER A 130 8.12 -14.87 7.13
N GLY A 131 6.89 -14.50 7.46
CA GLY A 131 5.80 -14.47 6.50
C GLY A 131 4.56 -13.79 7.05
N MET A 132 3.45 -14.00 6.33
CA MET A 132 2.14 -13.46 6.70
C MET A 132 1.07 -14.52 6.59
N LEU A 133 0.07 -14.45 7.46
CA LEU A 133 -1.04 -15.40 7.57
C LEU A 133 -2.36 -14.62 7.57
N SER A 134 -3.22 -14.88 6.59
CA SER A 134 -4.57 -14.32 6.54
C SER A 134 -5.51 -15.14 7.41
N LEU A 135 -6.16 -14.49 8.37
CA LEU A 135 -7.20 -15.05 9.24
C LEU A 135 -8.56 -14.66 8.66
N MET A 136 -9.19 -15.57 7.95
CA MET A 136 -10.45 -15.30 7.26
C MET A 136 -11.63 -15.46 8.21
N GLY A 137 -12.44 -14.41 8.33
CA GLY A 137 -13.61 -14.37 9.20
C GLY A 137 -13.30 -14.15 10.68
N ALA A 138 -12.02 -13.83 11.02
CA ALA A 138 -11.64 -13.54 12.39
C ALA A 138 -12.13 -12.15 12.82
N SER A 139 -12.52 -12.02 14.10
CA SER A 139 -12.65 -10.72 14.76
C SER A 139 -11.27 -10.17 15.15
N ASP A 140 -11.22 -8.87 15.49
CA ASP A 140 -9.98 -8.24 15.97
C ASP A 140 -9.47 -8.96 17.22
N GLU A 141 -10.35 -9.27 18.19
CA GLU A 141 -9.99 -9.96 19.43
C GLU A 141 -9.39 -11.34 19.15
N GLN A 142 -9.98 -12.10 18.23
CA GLN A 142 -9.46 -13.42 17.83
C GLN A 142 -8.09 -13.30 17.19
N ALA A 143 -7.88 -12.31 16.33
CA ALA A 143 -6.61 -12.09 15.65
C ALA A 143 -5.51 -11.67 16.65
N TYR A 144 -5.81 -10.77 17.59
CA TYR A 144 -4.86 -10.38 18.64
C TYR A 144 -4.55 -11.54 19.59
N ALA A 145 -5.54 -12.35 19.97
CA ALA A 145 -5.32 -13.53 20.78
C ALA A 145 -4.42 -14.56 20.08
N LEU A 146 -4.65 -14.80 18.78
CA LEU A 146 -3.82 -15.67 17.96
C LEU A 146 -2.40 -15.14 17.77
N ALA A 147 -2.24 -13.84 17.53
CA ALA A 147 -0.93 -13.21 17.48
C ALA A 147 -0.16 -13.37 18.80
N ALA A 148 -0.85 -13.27 19.96
CA ALA A 148 -0.25 -13.52 21.26
C ALA A 148 0.18 -14.99 21.45
N VAL A 149 -0.52 -15.97 20.87
CA VAL A 149 -0.07 -17.37 20.85
C VAL A 149 1.25 -17.49 20.07
N GLY A 150 1.33 -16.90 18.86
CA GLY A 150 2.57 -16.87 18.07
C GLY A 150 3.72 -16.18 18.79
N ALA A 151 3.43 -15.07 19.47
CA ALA A 151 4.43 -14.27 20.19
C ALA A 151 5.12 -15.02 21.36
N ARG A 152 4.57 -16.14 21.81
CA ARG A 152 5.22 -17.00 22.82
C ARG A 152 6.42 -17.78 22.28
N VAL A 153 6.52 -17.94 20.96
CA VAL A 153 7.56 -18.75 20.32
C VAL A 153 8.44 -18.00 19.33
N GLY A 154 8.06 -16.77 18.94
CA GLY A 154 8.85 -15.92 18.05
C GLY A 154 8.17 -14.59 17.80
N LEU A 155 8.78 -13.71 16.98
CA LEU A 155 8.15 -12.45 16.61
C LEU A 155 6.83 -12.72 15.90
N CYS A 156 5.75 -12.13 16.40
CA CYS A 156 4.41 -12.26 15.82
C CYS A 156 3.52 -11.10 16.25
N SER A 157 2.80 -10.52 15.32
CA SER A 157 1.84 -9.44 15.60
C SER A 157 0.73 -9.39 14.54
N VAL A 158 -0.37 -8.71 14.84
CA VAL A 158 -1.34 -8.29 13.83
C VAL A 158 -0.65 -7.28 12.91
N ALA A 159 -0.76 -7.50 11.61
CA ALA A 159 -0.08 -6.70 10.57
C ALA A 159 -1.05 -5.84 9.75
N ASN A 160 -2.24 -6.34 9.45
CA ASN A 160 -3.24 -5.59 8.70
C ASN A 160 -4.64 -5.83 9.26
N LEU A 161 -5.35 -4.75 9.50
CA LEU A 161 -6.79 -4.71 9.71
C LEU A 161 -7.41 -4.12 8.43
N ASN A 162 -7.65 -5.00 7.45
CA ASN A 162 -8.00 -4.57 6.09
C ASN A 162 -9.50 -4.33 5.89
N ALA A 163 -10.33 -5.16 6.47
CA ALA A 163 -11.80 -5.10 6.43
C ALA A 163 -12.35 -6.08 7.46
N PRO A 164 -13.65 -6.01 7.82
CA PRO A 164 -14.28 -7.00 8.70
C PRO A 164 -14.00 -8.44 8.24
N GLY A 165 -13.42 -9.24 9.11
CA GLY A 165 -13.04 -10.62 8.81
C GLY A 165 -11.87 -10.78 7.82
N GLN A 166 -11.14 -9.72 7.51
CA GLN A 166 -9.92 -9.76 6.70
C GLN A 166 -8.72 -9.20 7.48
N ILE A 167 -8.21 -9.99 8.39
CA ILE A 167 -7.10 -9.63 9.24
C ILE A 167 -5.88 -10.48 8.89
N ILE A 168 -4.70 -9.87 8.94
CA ILE A 168 -3.44 -10.53 8.65
C ILE A 168 -2.55 -10.45 9.88
N VAL A 169 -1.99 -11.60 10.24
CA VAL A 169 -0.93 -11.74 11.24
C VAL A 169 0.40 -11.95 10.52
N SER A 170 1.44 -11.34 11.04
CA SER A 170 2.79 -11.37 10.49
C SER A 170 3.80 -11.76 11.54
N GLY A 171 4.86 -12.49 11.15
CA GLY A 171 5.88 -12.90 12.09
C GLY A 171 6.84 -13.96 11.54
N GLU A 172 7.69 -14.46 12.42
CA GLU A 172 8.56 -15.59 12.11
C GLU A 172 7.76 -16.84 11.73
N ASN A 173 8.29 -17.66 10.84
CA ASN A 173 7.58 -18.86 10.37
C ASN A 173 7.19 -19.81 11.52
N ARG A 174 8.07 -19.97 12.54
CA ARG A 174 7.76 -20.80 13.73
C ARG A 174 6.57 -20.25 14.53
N ALA A 175 6.47 -18.93 14.65
CA ALA A 175 5.35 -18.27 15.33
C ALA A 175 4.05 -18.43 14.54
N LEU A 176 4.11 -18.28 13.22
CA LEU A 176 2.96 -18.47 12.36
C LEU A 176 2.46 -19.93 12.32
N TYR A 177 3.34 -20.93 12.47
CA TYR A 177 2.90 -22.32 12.65
C TYR A 177 2.11 -22.51 13.96
N ALA A 178 2.52 -21.85 15.04
CA ALA A 178 1.76 -21.90 16.30
C ALA A 178 0.37 -21.23 16.15
N VAL A 179 0.31 -20.11 15.42
CA VAL A 179 -0.98 -19.45 15.09
C VAL A 179 -1.88 -20.37 14.27
N GLU A 180 -1.35 -21.03 13.24
CA GLU A 180 -2.12 -21.96 12.39
C GLU A 180 -2.68 -23.13 13.20
N ALA A 181 -1.87 -23.70 14.09
CA ALA A 181 -2.29 -24.82 14.93
C ALA A 181 -3.41 -24.41 15.91
N ALA A 182 -3.35 -23.18 16.45
CA ALA A 182 -4.32 -22.70 17.43
C ALA A 182 -5.59 -22.08 16.79
N ALA A 183 -5.61 -21.83 15.48
CA ALA A 183 -6.66 -21.06 14.82
C ALA A 183 -8.08 -21.61 15.09
N LYS A 184 -8.26 -22.93 15.01
CA LYS A 184 -9.55 -23.58 15.24
C LYS A 184 -10.05 -23.39 16.65
N ASP A 185 -9.19 -23.53 17.66
CA ASP A 185 -9.53 -23.42 19.07
C ASP A 185 -9.92 -21.98 19.44
N HIS A 186 -9.45 -21.01 18.64
CA HIS A 186 -9.84 -19.59 18.71
C HIS A 186 -11.04 -19.23 17.81
N GLY A 187 -11.74 -20.21 17.23
CA GLY A 187 -12.93 -19.99 16.40
C GLY A 187 -12.64 -19.49 14.99
N VAL A 188 -11.38 -19.47 14.56
CA VAL A 188 -11.00 -19.08 13.20
C VAL A 188 -10.94 -20.32 12.30
N ARG A 189 -11.89 -20.42 11.37
CA ARG A 189 -12.07 -21.60 10.52
C ARG A 189 -11.00 -21.74 9.44
N ARG A 190 -10.42 -20.62 8.99
CA ARG A 190 -9.48 -20.62 7.87
C ARG A 190 -8.35 -19.63 8.11
N ALA A 191 -7.16 -20.18 8.30
CA ALA A 191 -5.90 -19.46 8.27
C ALA A 191 -5.14 -19.86 7.00
N ARG A 192 -4.67 -18.90 6.22
CA ARG A 192 -3.97 -19.15 4.94
C ARG A 192 -2.69 -18.34 4.86
N ARG A 193 -1.58 -19.04 4.61
CA ARG A 193 -0.30 -18.40 4.28
C ARG A 193 -0.41 -17.56 3.02
N LEU A 194 0.14 -16.37 3.08
CA LEU A 194 0.26 -15.50 1.91
C LEU A 194 1.57 -15.77 1.18
N VAL A 195 1.56 -15.60 -0.13
CA VAL A 195 2.78 -15.67 -0.96
C VAL A 195 3.44 -14.29 -0.92
N VAL A 196 4.32 -14.10 0.06
CA VAL A 196 5.06 -12.85 0.31
C VAL A 196 6.50 -13.17 0.70
N ALA A 197 7.41 -12.23 0.51
CA ALA A 197 8.83 -12.42 0.80
C ALA A 197 9.13 -12.55 2.30
N GLY A 198 8.33 -11.94 3.18
CA GLY A 198 8.62 -11.95 4.62
C GLY A 198 7.50 -11.41 5.50
N GLY A 199 7.80 -11.23 6.76
CA GLY A 199 6.90 -10.78 7.81
C GLY A 199 6.69 -9.27 7.84
N PHE A 200 6.07 -8.70 6.79
CA PHE A 200 5.82 -7.27 6.69
C PHE A 200 4.91 -6.76 7.81
N HIS A 201 5.06 -5.48 8.15
CA HIS A 201 4.27 -4.82 9.21
C HIS A 201 4.40 -5.47 10.59
N SER A 202 5.58 -5.99 10.89
CA SER A 202 5.94 -6.58 12.17
C SER A 202 7.39 -6.27 12.54
N GLU A 203 7.80 -6.63 13.76
CA GLU A 203 9.19 -6.46 14.22
C GLU A 203 10.21 -7.21 13.35
N CYS A 204 9.80 -8.17 12.53
CA CYS A 204 10.67 -8.79 11.53
C CYS A 204 11.26 -7.76 10.56
N MET A 205 10.59 -6.63 10.38
CA MET A 205 11.03 -5.53 9.48
C MET A 205 11.79 -4.41 10.21
N ARG A 206 12.16 -4.58 11.49
CA ARG A 206 12.89 -3.56 12.25
C ARG A 206 14.17 -3.05 11.56
N PRO A 207 15.01 -3.91 10.94
CA PRO A 207 16.18 -3.44 10.20
C PRO A 207 15.81 -2.49 9.04
N ALA A 208 14.73 -2.81 8.31
CA ALA A 208 14.24 -1.98 7.22
C ALA A 208 13.67 -0.64 7.71
N ALA A 209 12.96 -0.64 8.85
CA ALA A 209 12.44 0.58 9.46
C ALA A 209 13.55 1.56 9.85
N LEU A 210 14.64 1.06 10.45
CA LEU A 210 15.79 1.89 10.83
C LEU A 210 16.52 2.48 9.61
N GLU A 211 16.62 1.74 8.53
CA GLU A 211 17.22 2.23 7.29
C GLU A 211 16.34 3.31 6.64
N LEU A 212 15.03 3.07 6.60
CA LEU A 212 14.06 4.02 6.08
C LEU A 212 13.99 5.31 6.90
N GLU A 213 14.06 5.22 8.24
CA GLU A 213 14.09 6.37 9.13
C GLU A 213 15.29 7.30 8.83
N ARG A 214 16.47 6.70 8.60
CA ARG A 214 17.67 7.46 8.22
C ARG A 214 17.50 8.15 6.87
N ALA A 215 16.93 7.45 5.89
CA ALA A 215 16.67 8.02 4.57
C ALA A 215 15.67 9.17 4.63
N LEU A 216 14.58 8.98 5.37
CA LEU A 216 13.53 9.99 5.56
C LEU A 216 14.08 11.27 6.22
N ALA A 217 15.13 11.20 7.03
CA ALA A 217 15.71 12.38 7.69
C ALA A 217 16.19 13.44 6.71
N SER A 218 16.63 13.06 5.50
CA SER A 218 17.14 13.95 4.46
C SER A 218 16.10 14.36 3.41
N ILE A 219 14.90 13.83 3.47
CA ILE A 219 13.83 14.09 2.48
C ILE A 219 12.97 15.27 2.93
N GLU A 220 12.67 16.17 2.01
CA GLU A 220 11.69 17.23 2.25
C GLU A 220 10.28 16.64 2.22
N ILE A 221 9.57 16.74 3.34
CA ILE A 221 8.13 16.43 3.42
C ILE A 221 7.40 17.73 3.66
N ARG A 222 6.43 18.05 2.79
CA ARG A 222 5.59 19.26 2.88
C ARG A 222 4.24 18.89 3.48
N PRO A 223 3.53 19.87 4.09
CA PRO A 223 2.15 19.65 4.46
C PRO A 223 1.32 19.21 3.23
N PRO A 224 0.46 18.18 3.36
CA PRO A 224 -0.40 17.76 2.27
C PRO A 224 -1.42 18.85 1.91
N ARG A 225 -1.68 19.02 0.61
CA ARG A 225 -2.62 20.02 0.07
C ARG A 225 -4.07 19.59 0.19
N ILE A 226 -4.31 18.33 0.37
CA ILE A 226 -5.60 17.67 0.62
C ILE A 226 -5.46 16.75 1.84
N PRO A 227 -6.52 16.41 2.56
CA PRO A 227 -6.44 15.50 3.70
C PRO A 227 -5.76 14.18 3.32
N PHE A 228 -4.73 13.81 4.05
CA PHE A 228 -4.01 12.54 3.90
C PHE A 228 -4.21 11.68 5.14
N VAL A 229 -4.71 10.45 4.95
CA VAL A 229 -4.95 9.49 6.03
C VAL A 229 -3.81 8.48 6.08
N THR A 230 -3.20 8.33 7.28
CA THR A 230 -2.07 7.43 7.48
C THR A 230 -2.49 6.06 8.01
N ASN A 231 -1.79 5.01 7.60
CA ASN A 231 -2.06 3.61 8.00
C ASN A 231 -1.85 3.36 9.49
N VAL A 232 -0.88 4.06 10.11
CA VAL A 232 -0.49 3.82 11.51
C VAL A 232 -1.57 4.24 12.49
N THR A 233 -2.24 5.36 12.23
CA THR A 233 -3.30 5.85 13.13
C THR A 233 -4.71 5.61 12.58
N GLY A 234 -4.85 5.41 11.26
CA GLY A 234 -6.15 5.36 10.58
C GLY A 234 -6.87 6.71 10.56
N GLU A 235 -6.14 7.81 10.72
CA GLU A 235 -6.66 9.17 10.84
C GLU A 235 -5.84 10.14 9.98
N PRO A 236 -6.39 11.32 9.63
CA PRO A 236 -5.65 12.31 8.84
C PRO A 236 -4.45 12.86 9.63
N VAL A 237 -3.40 13.16 8.89
CA VAL A 237 -2.20 13.82 9.40
C VAL A 237 -1.73 14.88 8.43
N SER A 238 -1.36 16.07 8.95
CA SER A 238 -0.87 17.19 8.15
C SER A 238 0.53 17.68 8.55
N ASP A 239 0.97 17.36 9.78
CA ASP A 239 2.31 17.71 10.24
C ASP A 239 3.40 16.88 9.54
N PRO A 240 4.35 17.52 8.81
CA PRO A 240 5.42 16.81 8.12
C PRO A 240 6.27 15.90 9.02
N GLN A 241 6.48 16.29 10.28
CA GLN A 241 7.26 15.49 11.21
C GLN A 241 6.48 14.25 11.67
N ALA A 242 5.16 14.38 11.86
CA ALA A 242 4.31 13.23 12.14
C ALA A 242 4.23 12.28 10.93
N ILE A 243 4.10 12.81 9.70
CA ILE A 243 4.14 12.01 8.47
C ILE A 243 5.47 11.23 8.40
N ARG A 244 6.59 11.88 8.62
CA ARG A 244 7.92 11.26 8.64
C ARG A 244 8.00 10.10 9.63
N ARG A 245 7.58 10.32 10.88
CA ARG A 245 7.57 9.28 11.92
C ARG A 245 6.65 8.12 11.55
N ASN A 246 5.47 8.42 11.02
CA ASN A 246 4.49 7.39 10.64
C ASN A 246 4.98 6.52 9.48
N LEU A 247 5.65 7.10 8.47
CA LEU A 247 6.24 6.35 7.36
C LEU A 247 7.33 5.37 7.84
N ALA A 248 8.19 5.79 8.77
CA ALA A 248 9.20 4.92 9.35
C ALA A 248 8.57 3.81 10.22
N LEU A 249 7.60 4.17 11.07
CA LEU A 249 6.92 3.24 11.96
C LEU A 249 6.05 2.21 11.20
N GLN A 250 5.41 2.63 10.11
CA GLN A 250 4.50 1.81 9.30
C GLN A 250 5.10 0.45 8.91
N VAL A 251 6.40 0.38 8.69
CA VAL A 251 7.07 -0.85 8.24
C VAL A 251 7.02 -1.96 9.31
N CYS A 252 6.93 -1.57 10.59
CA CYS A 252 6.85 -2.47 11.75
C CYS A 252 5.51 -2.44 12.47
N ALA A 253 4.58 -1.56 12.06
CA ALA A 253 3.29 -1.35 12.72
C ALA A 253 2.12 -1.87 11.87
N PRO A 254 0.99 -2.20 12.49
CA PRO A 254 -0.21 -2.58 11.78
C PRO A 254 -0.69 -1.50 10.81
N THR A 255 -1.19 -1.91 9.65
CA THR A 255 -1.96 -1.04 8.76
C THR A 255 -3.41 -1.05 9.18
N LEU A 256 -3.93 0.08 9.64
CA LEU A 256 -5.30 0.25 10.12
C LEU A 256 -6.24 0.69 8.98
N TRP A 257 -6.28 -0.11 7.89
CA TRP A 257 -7.00 0.27 6.67
C TRP A 257 -8.50 0.41 6.89
N GLU A 258 -9.12 -0.55 7.58
CA GLU A 258 -10.54 -0.47 7.92
C GLU A 258 -10.85 0.80 8.72
N LYS A 259 -10.02 1.14 9.71
CA LYS A 259 -10.18 2.38 10.50
C LYS A 259 -10.09 3.62 9.61
N SER A 260 -9.14 3.66 8.67
CA SER A 260 -8.99 4.75 7.70
C SER A 260 -10.25 4.94 6.85
N MET A 261 -10.81 3.86 6.35
CA MET A 261 -12.03 3.93 5.52
C MET A 261 -13.27 4.28 6.36
N ARG A 262 -13.39 3.77 7.57
CA ARG A 262 -14.48 4.16 8.50
C ARG A 262 -14.40 5.63 8.89
N TRP A 263 -13.20 6.16 9.07
CA TRP A 263 -13.02 7.59 9.28
C TRP A 263 -13.54 8.40 8.06
N ALA A 264 -13.16 8.03 6.85
CA ALA A 264 -13.62 8.68 5.62
C ALA A 264 -15.16 8.63 5.49
N LEU A 265 -15.75 7.47 5.76
CA LEU A 265 -17.19 7.27 5.75
C LEU A 265 -17.90 8.15 6.80
N ALA A 266 -17.31 8.32 7.98
CA ALA A 266 -17.85 9.21 9.02
C ALA A 266 -17.82 10.70 8.61
N GLN A 267 -16.91 11.10 7.70
CA GLN A 267 -16.90 12.42 7.08
C GLN A 267 -17.94 12.57 5.94
N GLY A 268 -18.76 11.56 5.69
CA GLY A 268 -19.77 11.57 4.65
C GLY A 268 -19.25 11.20 3.24
N ILE A 269 -17.99 10.79 3.12
CA ILE A 269 -17.42 10.40 1.83
C ILE A 269 -17.96 9.03 1.43
N ARG A 270 -18.53 8.93 0.22
CA ARG A 270 -19.15 7.70 -0.32
C ARG A 270 -18.65 7.35 -1.71
N GLU A 271 -17.90 8.24 -2.33
CA GLU A 271 -17.36 8.07 -3.68
C GLU A 271 -15.84 8.02 -3.62
N TYR A 272 -15.26 7.05 -4.29
CA TYR A 272 -13.84 6.74 -4.23
C TYR A 272 -13.31 6.43 -5.64
N LEU A 273 -12.07 6.82 -5.89
CA LEU A 273 -11.32 6.48 -7.10
C LEU A 273 -10.08 5.67 -6.72
N GLU A 274 -9.91 4.51 -7.35
CA GLU A 274 -8.69 3.69 -7.24
C GLU A 274 -7.94 3.71 -8.58
N PRO A 275 -6.88 4.53 -8.73
CA PRO A 275 -5.98 4.44 -9.87
C PRO A 275 -5.21 3.11 -9.87
N ALA A 276 -4.87 2.61 -11.07
CA ALA A 276 -4.12 1.36 -11.24
C ALA A 276 -2.81 1.32 -10.39
N PRO A 277 -2.23 0.14 -10.15
CA PRO A 277 -2.66 -1.14 -10.71
C PRO A 277 -3.74 -1.83 -9.88
N GLY A 278 -4.60 -2.59 -10.58
CA GLY A 278 -5.58 -3.49 -9.96
C GLY A 278 -6.84 -2.84 -9.41
N LYS A 279 -7.59 -3.62 -8.61
CA LYS A 279 -8.87 -3.25 -7.97
C LYS A 279 -8.92 -3.80 -6.53
N VAL A 280 -7.80 -3.74 -5.82
CA VAL A 280 -7.66 -4.35 -4.49
C VAL A 280 -8.46 -3.59 -3.45
N LEU A 281 -8.37 -2.25 -3.47
CA LEU A 281 -9.00 -1.41 -2.47
C LEU A 281 -10.51 -1.33 -2.65
N ALA A 282 -10.99 -1.38 -3.89
CA ALA A 282 -12.41 -1.52 -4.20
C ALA A 282 -13.00 -2.78 -3.53
N GLY A 283 -12.28 -3.91 -3.62
CA GLY A 283 -12.69 -5.15 -2.98
C GLY A 283 -12.67 -5.11 -1.45
N LEU A 284 -11.77 -4.35 -0.84
CA LEU A 284 -11.73 -4.14 0.61
C LEU A 284 -12.86 -3.21 1.05
N LEU A 285 -13.04 -2.09 0.36
CA LEU A 285 -14.06 -1.12 0.71
C LEU A 285 -15.47 -1.68 0.59
N SER A 286 -15.75 -2.52 -0.41
CA SER A 286 -17.06 -3.19 -0.54
C SER A 286 -17.42 -4.08 0.64
N LYS A 287 -16.44 -4.57 1.42
CA LYS A 287 -16.66 -5.33 2.66
C LYS A 287 -16.83 -4.44 3.88
N ILE A 288 -16.23 -3.24 3.87
CA ILE A 288 -16.36 -2.26 4.95
C ILE A 288 -17.72 -1.55 4.84
N GLU A 289 -18.07 -1.12 3.62
CA GLU A 289 -19.30 -0.38 3.32
C GLU A 289 -19.80 -0.77 1.90
N PRO A 290 -20.75 -1.70 1.79
CA PRO A 290 -21.26 -2.17 0.49
C PRO A 290 -21.93 -1.10 -0.37
N THR A 291 -22.36 0.03 0.23
CA THR A 291 -23.03 1.13 -0.49
C THR A 291 -22.04 2.18 -1.02
N ALA A 292 -20.76 2.11 -0.62
CA ALA A 292 -19.73 2.97 -1.14
C ALA A 292 -19.43 2.66 -2.62
N LYS A 293 -19.30 3.71 -3.43
CA LYS A 293 -19.01 3.58 -4.85
C LYS A 293 -17.51 3.73 -5.08
N VAL A 294 -16.90 2.74 -5.72
CA VAL A 294 -15.50 2.81 -6.11
C VAL A 294 -15.41 2.75 -7.63
N ARG A 295 -14.87 3.80 -8.22
CA ARG A 295 -14.44 3.79 -9.62
C ARG A 295 -12.99 3.35 -9.67
N SER A 296 -12.64 2.49 -10.61
CA SER A 296 -11.26 2.05 -10.77
C SER A 296 -10.76 2.47 -12.16
N ALA A 297 -9.67 3.21 -12.21
CA ALA A 297 -8.93 3.44 -13.45
C ALA A 297 -7.87 2.35 -13.61
N ALA A 298 -8.30 1.13 -13.91
CA ALA A 298 -7.44 -0.05 -13.99
C ALA A 298 -6.80 -0.21 -15.37
N THR A 299 -7.45 0.27 -16.43
CA THR A 299 -7.01 0.21 -17.82
C THR A 299 -7.16 1.58 -18.50
N PRO A 300 -6.44 1.84 -19.62
CA PRO A 300 -6.63 3.05 -20.42
C PRO A 300 -8.08 3.32 -20.86
N ALA A 301 -8.88 2.28 -21.05
CA ALA A 301 -10.28 2.42 -21.43
C ALA A 301 -11.17 3.00 -20.32
N ASP A 302 -10.73 2.90 -19.07
CA ASP A 302 -11.48 3.42 -17.91
C ASP A 302 -11.31 4.95 -17.75
N ILE A 303 -10.35 5.58 -18.50
CA ILE A 303 -9.86 6.93 -18.21
C ILE A 303 -10.96 8.00 -18.31
N GLU A 304 -11.80 7.96 -19.34
CA GLU A 304 -12.80 8.99 -19.59
C GLU A 304 -13.89 8.97 -18.47
N ALA A 305 -14.34 7.78 -18.08
CA ALA A 305 -15.27 7.61 -16.97
C ALA A 305 -14.63 7.98 -15.63
N ALA A 306 -13.35 7.69 -15.44
CA ALA A 306 -12.64 8.01 -14.22
C ALA A 306 -12.29 9.49 -14.08
N ALA A 307 -12.07 10.22 -15.18
CA ALA A 307 -11.74 11.65 -15.17
C ALA A 307 -12.97 12.55 -15.02
N SER A 308 -14.11 12.17 -15.62
CA SER A 308 -15.31 13.01 -15.69
C SER A 308 -16.08 13.12 -14.37
N GLY A 309 -15.83 12.28 -13.38
CA GLY A 309 -16.63 12.25 -12.13
C GLY A 309 -18.08 11.79 -12.35
N ALA A 310 -18.39 11.18 -13.49
CA ALA A 310 -19.72 10.73 -13.88
C ALA A 310 -20.03 9.29 -13.41
#